data_fa9c6b012d561bc93dbbd80ad0b73731
#
_entry.id   fa9c6b012d561bc93dbbd80ad0b73731
#
_cell.length_a   1.000
_cell.length_b   1.000
_cell.length_c   1.000
_cell.angle_alpha   90.00
_cell.angle_beta   90.00
_cell.angle_gamma   90.00
#
_symmetry.space_group_name_H-M   'P 1'
#
loop_
_entity.id
_entity.type
_entity.pdbx_description
1 polymer ?
#
loop_
_entity_poly.entity_id
_entity_poly.type
_entity_poly.pdbx_seq_one_letter_code
_entity_poly.pdbx_strand_id
1 'polypeptide(L)'
;MSEDLGLTNQPISDLFEHPNDPDQWLDLALNEAQLKQFKESGYLHGIKILNPEQIKTLGEQLHEMVDPHHEGNEFFYEYHSNESEDPDTAIFHALGAWRVRTAFHDILWSPAFLVSAFQLLGSSFRLFHDQLFSKPAKHGGVVAWHQDYSYWTWTTPMDHLTCWIGLDDVDRENGCMYYIPKSHKWGLLEKESLTGDMDAIREKLTTEQVADFDNKIPVEMNAGEASFHHPLLMHGSYENRSDRKRRGTLINVFIDGVNSNRDNDGSNAPGADNYPSVPRGEKMGGSYYPLLVDAEKTFAQIKGKLPTIKDV
;
A
#
# COMPACT_ATOMS: atom_id res chain seq x y z
N MET A 1 22.03 7.98 -18.19
CA MET A 1 21.61 6.68 -17.59
C MET A 1 20.94 7.03 -16.29
N SER A 2 19.70 6.64 -16.15
CA SER A 2 18.96 6.75 -14.88
C SER A 2 19.68 5.96 -13.78
N GLU A 3 19.63 6.45 -12.58
CA GLU A 3 20.20 5.80 -11.40
C GLU A 3 19.06 5.10 -10.63
N ASP A 4 19.32 3.87 -10.16
CA ASP A 4 18.37 3.15 -9.30
C ASP A 4 18.35 3.79 -7.90
N LEU A 5 17.29 4.54 -7.62
CA LEU A 5 17.12 5.22 -6.33
C LEU A 5 16.98 4.24 -5.16
N GLY A 6 16.59 2.98 -5.44
CA GLY A 6 16.48 1.92 -4.43
C GLY A 6 17.81 1.57 -3.73
N LEU A 7 18.92 2.08 -4.20
CA LEU A 7 20.21 1.97 -3.53
C LEU A 7 20.42 3.04 -2.45
N THR A 8 19.54 4.06 -2.40
CA THR A 8 19.58 5.16 -1.42
C THR A 8 18.50 4.91 -0.37
N ASN A 9 18.91 4.71 0.90
CA ASN A 9 17.99 4.37 2.00
C ASN A 9 17.75 5.57 2.94
N GLN A 10 17.51 6.74 2.35
CA GLN A 10 17.19 8.00 3.03
C GLN A 10 16.53 8.96 2.04
N PRO A 11 15.81 10.00 2.47
CA PRO A 11 15.26 11.01 1.57
C PRO A 11 16.34 11.64 0.69
N ILE A 12 15.97 11.94 -0.56
CA ILE A 12 16.85 12.56 -1.58
C ILE A 12 16.55 14.04 -1.70
N SER A 13 15.30 14.46 -1.46
CA SER A 13 14.83 15.83 -1.54
C SER A 13 14.18 16.29 -0.23
N ASP A 14 13.85 17.59 -0.17
CA ASP A 14 13.17 18.20 0.99
C ASP A 14 11.63 18.17 0.85
N LEU A 15 11.08 17.41 -0.11
CA LEU A 15 9.64 17.35 -0.36
C LEU A 15 8.85 16.81 0.84
N PHE A 16 9.48 15.95 1.65
CA PHE A 16 8.91 15.32 2.85
C PHE A 16 9.79 15.60 4.07
N GLU A 17 10.04 16.89 4.36
CA GLU A 17 10.88 17.28 5.50
C GLU A 17 10.38 16.70 6.83
N HIS A 18 11.31 16.22 7.63
CA HIS A 18 11.03 15.74 8.97
C HIS A 18 10.87 16.90 9.94
N PRO A 19 9.86 16.87 10.83
CA PRO A 19 9.73 17.85 11.90
C PRO A 19 11.00 17.90 12.78
N ASN A 20 11.47 19.12 13.04
CA ASN A 20 12.61 19.35 13.94
C ASN A 20 12.21 19.29 15.42
N ASP A 21 10.94 19.57 15.71
CA ASP A 21 10.37 19.56 17.05
C ASP A 21 9.68 18.22 17.32
N PRO A 22 10.01 17.51 18.40
CA PRO A 22 9.33 16.26 18.80
C PRO A 22 7.81 16.39 18.95
N ASP A 23 7.28 17.53 19.37
CA ASP A 23 5.85 17.72 19.55
C ASP A 23 5.12 17.80 18.19
N GLN A 24 5.76 18.28 17.13
CA GLN A 24 5.21 18.26 15.77
C GLN A 24 5.01 16.83 15.21
N TRP A 25 5.82 15.87 15.67
CA TRP A 25 5.58 14.46 15.34
C TRP A 25 4.31 13.93 16.01
N LEU A 26 3.98 14.40 17.23
CA LEU A 26 2.77 14.02 17.95
C LEU A 26 1.50 14.60 17.30
N ASP A 27 1.60 15.73 16.61
CA ASP A 27 0.49 16.31 15.85
C ASP A 27 0.04 15.42 14.67
N LEU A 28 0.92 14.51 14.22
CA LEU A 28 0.66 13.53 13.16
C LEU A 28 0.07 12.21 13.69
N ALA A 29 -0.05 12.09 15.02
CA ALA A 29 -0.42 10.81 15.64
C ALA A 29 -1.90 10.48 15.45
N LEU A 30 -2.16 9.20 15.19
CA LEU A 30 -3.49 8.62 15.31
C LEU A 30 -3.95 8.66 16.77
N ASN A 31 -5.22 8.98 16.98
CA ASN A 31 -5.81 8.92 18.31
C ASN A 31 -6.25 7.49 18.70
N GLU A 32 -6.56 7.31 19.98
CA GLU A 32 -6.95 5.99 20.52
C GLU A 32 -8.17 5.38 19.83
N ALA A 33 -9.15 6.20 19.44
CA ALA A 33 -10.36 5.72 18.75
C ALA A 33 -10.00 5.17 17.36
N GLN A 34 -9.08 5.80 16.65
CA GLN A 34 -8.58 5.34 15.35
C GLN A 34 -7.81 4.02 15.48
N LEU A 35 -6.95 3.88 16.50
CA LEU A 35 -6.25 2.61 16.76
C LEU A 35 -7.22 1.47 17.08
N LYS A 36 -8.23 1.73 17.94
CA LYS A 36 -9.30 0.75 18.24
C LYS A 36 -10.10 0.39 16.99
N GLN A 37 -10.46 1.37 16.17
CA GLN A 37 -11.15 1.12 14.89
C GLN A 37 -10.34 0.18 14.00
N PHE A 38 -9.04 0.45 13.81
CA PHE A 38 -8.18 -0.43 12.99
C PHE A 38 -8.12 -1.85 13.56
N LYS A 39 -7.92 -1.98 14.88
CA LYS A 39 -7.87 -3.29 15.58
C LYS A 39 -9.16 -4.09 15.41
N GLU A 40 -10.30 -3.43 15.46
CA GLU A 40 -11.62 -4.07 15.39
C GLU A 40 -12.04 -4.38 13.95
N SER A 41 -11.89 -3.41 13.05
CA SER A 41 -12.43 -3.48 11.69
C SER A 41 -11.41 -3.93 10.64
N GLY A 42 -10.09 -3.83 10.94
CA GLY A 42 -9.01 -4.18 10.02
C GLY A 42 -8.61 -3.06 9.06
N TYR A 43 -9.18 -1.88 9.21
CA TYR A 43 -8.85 -0.72 8.37
C TYR A 43 -9.07 0.61 9.09
N LEU A 44 -8.43 1.63 8.52
CA LEU A 44 -8.62 3.04 8.86
C LEU A 44 -8.56 3.85 7.55
N HIS A 45 -9.32 4.94 7.42
CA HIS A 45 -9.24 5.81 6.23
C HIS A 45 -9.47 7.28 6.59
N GLY A 46 -9.21 8.19 5.62
CA GLY A 46 -9.33 9.62 5.82
C GLY A 46 -8.15 10.21 6.62
N ILE A 47 -6.99 9.56 6.57
CA ILE A 47 -5.78 10.03 7.25
C ILE A 47 -4.98 10.90 6.29
N LYS A 48 -4.82 12.18 6.63
CA LYS A 48 -4.08 13.13 5.79
C LYS A 48 -2.58 12.82 5.81
N ILE A 49 -2.04 12.45 4.65
CA ILE A 49 -0.62 12.12 4.46
C ILE A 49 0.09 13.20 3.63
N LEU A 50 -0.59 13.76 2.60
CA LEU A 50 0.03 14.66 1.65
C LEU A 50 -0.58 16.07 1.72
N ASN A 51 0.25 17.07 1.48
CA ASN A 51 -0.17 18.44 1.19
C ASN A 51 -0.34 18.66 -0.33
N PRO A 52 -0.91 19.81 -0.78
CA PRO A 52 -1.15 20.05 -2.19
C PRO A 52 0.08 20.06 -3.09
N GLU A 53 1.24 20.49 -2.59
CA GLU A 53 2.51 20.49 -3.33
C GLU A 53 3.00 19.05 -3.58
N GLN A 54 2.96 18.22 -2.55
CA GLN A 54 3.32 16.81 -2.62
C GLN A 54 2.41 16.04 -3.58
N ILE A 55 1.09 16.28 -3.54
CA ILE A 55 0.12 15.68 -4.47
C ILE A 55 0.45 16.08 -5.90
N LYS A 56 0.73 17.36 -6.14
CA LYS A 56 1.08 17.87 -7.48
C LYS A 56 2.34 17.20 -8.01
N THR A 57 3.41 17.18 -7.22
CA THR A 57 4.70 16.61 -7.64
C THR A 57 4.60 15.10 -7.93
N LEU A 58 3.92 14.34 -7.06
CA LEU A 58 3.65 12.92 -7.28
C LEU A 58 2.81 12.70 -8.55
N GLY A 59 1.78 13.53 -8.75
CA GLY A 59 0.91 13.45 -9.94
C GLY A 59 1.63 13.75 -11.25
N GLU A 60 2.59 14.68 -11.26
CA GLU A 60 3.45 15.00 -12.40
C GLU A 60 4.40 13.84 -12.70
N GLN A 61 5.10 13.31 -11.70
CA GLN A 61 6.02 12.18 -11.87
C GLN A 61 5.29 10.89 -12.26
N LEU A 62 4.07 10.65 -11.73
CA LEU A 62 3.25 9.53 -12.18
C LEU A 62 2.89 9.67 -13.68
N HIS A 63 2.55 10.87 -14.13
CA HIS A 63 2.22 11.12 -15.54
C HIS A 63 3.39 10.78 -16.46
N GLU A 64 4.62 11.09 -16.04
CA GLU A 64 5.83 10.72 -16.80
C GLU A 64 6.02 9.19 -16.88
N MET A 65 5.75 8.48 -15.77
CA MET A 65 5.94 7.03 -15.67
C MET A 65 4.91 6.19 -16.45
N VAL A 66 3.79 6.77 -16.85
CA VAL A 66 2.80 6.06 -17.69
C VAL A 66 3.33 5.80 -19.12
N ASP A 67 4.28 6.60 -19.60
CA ASP A 67 4.97 6.32 -20.87
C ASP A 67 5.94 5.13 -20.68
N PRO A 68 5.74 3.98 -21.36
CA PRO A 68 6.62 2.82 -21.22
C PRO A 68 8.06 3.05 -21.66
N HIS A 69 8.32 4.16 -22.37
CA HIS A 69 9.66 4.53 -22.85
C HIS A 69 10.36 5.56 -21.96
N HIS A 70 9.79 5.89 -20.79
CA HIS A 70 10.43 6.82 -19.86
C HIS A 70 11.76 6.27 -19.34
N GLU A 71 12.67 7.18 -18.99
CA GLU A 71 13.95 6.82 -18.41
C GLU A 71 13.74 6.19 -17.00
N GLY A 72 14.40 5.06 -16.74
CA GLY A 72 14.31 4.30 -15.50
C GLY A 72 13.25 3.19 -15.49
N ASN A 73 12.54 2.96 -16.62
CA ASN A 73 11.53 1.89 -16.69
C ASN A 73 12.09 0.50 -16.35
N GLU A 74 13.38 0.27 -16.59
CA GLU A 74 14.09 -0.98 -16.26
C GLU A 74 14.20 -1.26 -14.76
N PHE A 75 13.92 -0.28 -13.90
CA PHE A 75 14.00 -0.45 -12.44
C PHE A 75 12.68 -0.87 -11.79
N PHE A 76 11.57 -0.87 -12.52
CA PHE A 76 10.34 -1.43 -11.97
C PHE A 76 10.49 -2.93 -11.70
N TYR A 77 9.85 -3.40 -10.64
CA TYR A 77 9.68 -4.83 -10.41
C TYR A 77 8.64 -5.41 -11.37
N GLU A 78 7.56 -4.68 -11.59
CA GLU A 78 6.50 -5.00 -12.53
C GLU A 78 6.00 -3.70 -13.18
N TYR A 79 5.68 -3.77 -14.47
CA TYR A 79 5.15 -2.65 -15.22
C TYR A 79 4.10 -3.10 -16.23
N HIS A 80 2.87 -2.69 -16.00
CA HIS A 80 1.73 -3.00 -16.84
C HIS A 80 1.07 -1.70 -17.32
N SER A 81 1.23 -1.37 -18.59
CA SER A 81 0.56 -0.21 -19.20
C SER A 81 -0.97 -0.37 -19.24
N ASN A 82 -1.44 -1.61 -19.32
CA ASN A 82 -2.83 -2.00 -19.10
C ASN A 82 -2.88 -3.42 -18.53
N GLU A 83 -3.37 -3.57 -17.31
CA GLU A 83 -3.54 -4.86 -16.62
C GLU A 83 -4.97 -5.43 -16.81
N SER A 84 -5.88 -4.69 -17.44
CA SER A 84 -7.23 -5.17 -17.68
C SER A 84 -7.29 -6.24 -18.77
N GLU A 85 -8.12 -7.26 -18.57
CA GLU A 85 -8.42 -8.27 -19.60
C GLU A 85 -9.40 -7.74 -20.68
N ASP A 86 -10.17 -6.70 -20.35
CA ASP A 86 -11.09 -6.06 -21.26
C ASP A 86 -10.38 -4.97 -22.07
N PRO A 87 -10.33 -5.06 -23.41
CA PRO A 87 -9.66 -4.06 -24.25
C PRO A 87 -10.34 -2.68 -24.21
N ASP A 88 -11.60 -2.61 -23.79
CA ASP A 88 -12.34 -1.35 -23.66
C ASP A 88 -12.11 -0.66 -22.30
N THR A 89 -11.41 -1.31 -21.37
CA THR A 89 -11.03 -0.76 -20.07
C THR A 89 -9.51 -0.72 -19.92
N ALA A 90 -9.02 0.06 -18.97
CA ALA A 90 -7.60 0.13 -18.70
C ALA A 90 -7.33 0.29 -17.20
N ILE A 91 -6.28 -0.35 -16.74
CA ILE A 91 -5.66 -0.10 -15.43
C ILE A 91 -4.16 -0.03 -15.65
N PHE A 92 -3.58 1.15 -15.43
CA PHE A 92 -2.13 1.24 -15.29
C PHE A 92 -1.75 0.72 -13.90
N HIS A 93 -0.84 -0.23 -13.85
CA HIS A 93 -0.31 -0.80 -12.63
C HIS A 93 1.20 -0.99 -12.74
N ALA A 94 1.93 -0.56 -11.72
CA ALA A 94 3.36 -0.77 -11.66
C ALA A 94 3.84 -0.92 -10.22
N LEU A 95 4.93 -1.66 -10.01
CA LEU A 95 5.59 -1.88 -8.72
C LEU A 95 7.04 -1.41 -8.82
N GLY A 96 7.51 -0.64 -7.86
CA GLY A 96 8.89 -0.18 -7.81
C GLY A 96 9.10 1.28 -8.23
N ALA A 97 8.07 2.12 -8.25
CA ALA A 97 8.18 3.55 -8.57
C ALA A 97 9.17 4.30 -7.67
N TRP A 98 9.32 3.86 -6.41
CA TRP A 98 10.29 4.41 -5.47
C TRP A 98 11.75 4.28 -5.93
N ARG A 99 12.03 3.38 -6.87
CA ARG A 99 13.34 3.21 -7.49
C ARG A 99 13.56 4.13 -8.69
N VAL A 100 12.50 4.75 -9.19
CA VAL A 100 12.46 5.42 -10.50
C VAL A 100 12.31 6.93 -10.39
N ARG A 101 11.55 7.42 -9.40
CA ARG A 101 11.23 8.86 -9.25
C ARG A 101 11.40 9.33 -7.81
N THR A 102 12.03 10.50 -7.66
CA THR A 102 12.39 11.08 -6.36
C THR A 102 11.20 11.26 -5.42
N ALA A 103 10.05 11.75 -5.89
CA ALA A 103 8.90 11.94 -5.00
C ALA A 103 8.31 10.60 -4.53
N PHE A 104 8.32 9.56 -5.37
CA PHE A 104 7.90 8.21 -4.98
C PHE A 104 8.93 7.50 -4.11
N HIS A 105 10.20 7.85 -4.24
CA HIS A 105 11.23 7.44 -3.30
C HIS A 105 11.00 8.09 -1.94
N ASP A 106 10.89 9.41 -1.89
CA ASP A 106 10.89 10.17 -0.66
C ASP A 106 9.59 10.08 0.15
N ILE A 107 8.44 9.76 -0.49
CA ILE A 107 7.17 9.51 0.22
C ILE A 107 7.29 8.38 1.26
N LEU A 108 8.22 7.44 1.07
CA LEU A 108 8.49 6.36 2.02
C LEU A 108 8.94 6.88 3.39
N TRP A 109 9.51 8.07 3.43
CA TRP A 109 9.95 8.74 4.66
C TRP A 109 9.03 9.90 5.07
N SER A 110 7.82 10.01 4.49
CA SER A 110 6.83 11.00 4.91
C SER A 110 6.51 10.87 6.41
N PRO A 111 6.68 11.92 7.22
CA PRO A 111 6.44 11.85 8.67
C PRO A 111 5.04 11.35 9.03
N ALA A 112 4.00 11.81 8.33
CA ALA A 112 2.62 11.39 8.58
C ALA A 112 2.40 9.89 8.30
N PHE A 113 3.04 9.36 7.24
CA PHE A 113 3.02 7.93 6.96
C PHE A 113 3.80 7.14 8.02
N LEU A 114 5.03 7.56 8.35
CA LEU A 114 5.88 6.84 9.31
C LEU A 114 5.24 6.72 10.68
N VAL A 115 4.65 7.82 11.21
CA VAL A 115 3.97 7.83 12.51
C VAL A 115 2.76 6.90 12.49
N SER A 116 1.88 7.06 11.50
CA SER A 116 0.66 6.23 11.40
C SER A 116 0.99 4.75 11.26
N ALA A 117 1.92 4.39 10.37
CA ALA A 117 2.32 3.00 10.17
C ALA A 117 2.98 2.40 11.43
N PHE A 118 3.83 3.18 12.13
CA PHE A 118 4.41 2.74 13.40
C PHE A 118 3.36 2.45 14.46
N GLN A 119 2.37 3.33 14.61
CA GLN A 119 1.28 3.14 15.58
C GLN A 119 0.44 1.89 15.25
N LEU A 120 0.16 1.64 13.96
CA LEU A 120 -0.64 0.50 13.51
C LEU A 120 0.11 -0.83 13.53
N LEU A 121 1.44 -0.83 13.41
CA LEU A 121 2.28 -2.03 13.52
C LEU A 121 2.81 -2.26 14.95
N GLY A 122 3.04 -1.18 15.69
CA GLY A 122 3.62 -1.20 17.05
C GLY A 122 5.05 -1.72 17.10
N SER A 123 5.83 -1.60 16.02
CA SER A 123 7.19 -2.13 15.91
C SER A 123 7.99 -1.40 14.82
N SER A 124 9.31 -1.59 14.83
CA SER A 124 10.17 -1.24 13.69
C SER A 124 9.68 -1.94 12.41
N PHE A 125 9.76 -1.26 11.27
CA PHE A 125 9.25 -1.81 10.03
C PHE A 125 10.09 -1.41 8.80
N ARG A 126 9.95 -2.23 7.76
CA ARG A 126 10.64 -2.09 6.48
C ARG A 126 9.66 -1.89 5.35
N LEU A 127 10.12 -1.26 4.27
CA LEU A 127 9.43 -1.32 2.99
C LEU A 127 9.36 -2.78 2.52
N PHE A 128 8.18 -3.18 2.05
CA PHE A 128 8.03 -4.38 1.25
C PHE A 128 8.10 -4.04 -0.23
N HIS A 129 7.20 -3.24 -0.72
CA HIS A 129 7.19 -2.62 -2.04
C HIS A 129 6.18 -1.47 -2.07
N ASP A 130 6.28 -0.65 -3.09
CA ASP A 130 5.24 0.32 -3.45
C ASP A 130 4.48 -0.16 -4.70
N GLN A 131 3.30 0.39 -4.92
CA GLN A 131 2.51 0.13 -6.12
C GLN A 131 1.89 1.43 -6.62
N LEU A 132 1.70 1.50 -7.93
CA LEU A 132 0.93 2.53 -8.60
C LEU A 132 -0.31 1.94 -9.22
N PHE A 133 -1.45 2.61 -9.04
CA PHE A 133 -2.69 2.30 -9.73
C PHE A 133 -3.28 3.57 -10.34
N SER A 134 -3.57 3.51 -11.64
CA SER A 134 -4.30 4.58 -12.32
C SER A 134 -5.45 3.99 -13.13
N LYS A 135 -6.66 4.44 -12.80
CA LYS A 135 -7.88 4.14 -13.56
C LYS A 135 -8.23 5.37 -14.40
N PRO A 136 -8.19 5.31 -15.75
CA PRO A 136 -8.59 6.41 -16.59
C PRO A 136 -10.09 6.72 -16.42
N ALA A 137 -10.48 7.92 -16.81
CA ALA A 137 -11.90 8.32 -16.87
C ALA A 137 -12.68 7.41 -17.81
N LYS A 138 -13.88 6.97 -17.42
CA LYS A 138 -14.83 6.16 -18.21
C LYS A 138 -14.41 4.74 -18.57
N HIS A 139 -13.11 4.42 -18.51
CA HIS A 139 -12.53 3.17 -18.98
C HIS A 139 -11.64 2.48 -17.94
N GLY A 140 -11.81 2.83 -16.65
CA GLY A 140 -11.03 2.20 -15.58
C GLY A 140 -11.62 0.85 -15.18
N GLY A 141 -10.84 -0.22 -15.30
CA GLY A 141 -11.25 -1.58 -14.96
C GLY A 141 -11.45 -1.84 -13.46
N VAL A 142 -11.92 -3.03 -13.14
CA VAL A 142 -12.08 -3.49 -11.75
C VAL A 142 -10.76 -4.02 -11.19
N VAL A 143 -10.61 -3.96 -9.86
CA VAL A 143 -9.67 -4.80 -9.12
C VAL A 143 -10.53 -5.71 -8.24
N ALA A 144 -10.58 -7.00 -8.57
CA ALA A 144 -11.48 -7.95 -7.93
C ALA A 144 -11.18 -8.11 -6.44
N TRP A 145 -12.17 -8.63 -5.69
CA TRP A 145 -12.05 -8.84 -4.26
C TRP A 145 -10.95 -9.81 -3.91
N HIS A 146 -10.05 -9.41 -3.02
CA HIS A 146 -8.88 -10.19 -2.61
C HIS A 146 -8.42 -9.82 -1.20
N GLN A 147 -7.50 -10.62 -0.69
CA GLN A 147 -6.66 -10.34 0.47
C GLN A 147 -5.22 -10.18 -0.02
N ASP A 148 -4.55 -9.11 0.33
CA ASP A 148 -3.17 -8.83 -0.10
C ASP A 148 -2.22 -9.99 0.22
N TYR A 149 -2.30 -10.53 1.43
CA TYR A 149 -1.39 -11.59 1.85
C TYR A 149 -1.55 -12.89 1.05
N SER A 150 -2.65 -13.09 0.34
CA SER A 150 -2.80 -14.23 -0.56
C SER A 150 -1.76 -14.24 -1.70
N TYR A 151 -1.16 -13.07 -1.99
CA TYR A 151 -0.07 -12.89 -2.96
C TYR A 151 1.32 -12.86 -2.30
N TRP A 152 1.39 -12.76 -0.95
CA TRP A 152 2.65 -12.54 -0.21
C TRP A 152 3.02 -13.68 0.73
N THR A 153 2.46 -14.87 0.53
CA THR A 153 2.70 -16.09 1.36
C THR A 153 4.16 -16.55 1.38
N TRP A 154 4.98 -15.98 0.50
CA TRP A 154 6.42 -16.15 0.50
C TRP A 154 7.18 -15.32 1.54
N THR A 155 6.46 -14.65 2.43
CA THR A 155 6.98 -13.95 3.62
C THR A 155 6.33 -14.50 4.89
N THR A 156 7.04 -14.52 6.02
CA THR A 156 6.52 -15.05 7.30
C THR A 156 7.25 -14.42 8.51
N PRO A 157 6.56 -14.10 9.63
CA PRO A 157 5.10 -14.12 9.80
C PRO A 157 4.38 -13.08 8.94
N MET A 158 3.04 -13.13 8.95
CA MET A 158 2.16 -12.23 8.21
C MET A 158 2.01 -10.86 8.91
N ASP A 159 3.09 -10.19 9.19
CA ASP A 159 3.10 -8.92 9.92
C ASP A 159 3.27 -7.75 8.94
N HIS A 160 2.29 -7.56 8.08
CA HIS A 160 2.25 -6.55 7.02
C HIS A 160 1.21 -5.47 7.30
N LEU A 161 1.36 -4.33 6.60
CA LEU A 161 0.39 -3.24 6.56
C LEU A 161 0.42 -2.62 5.17
N THR A 162 -0.75 -2.34 4.61
CA THR A 162 -0.89 -1.57 3.37
C THR A 162 -1.39 -0.16 3.68
N CYS A 163 -0.70 0.84 3.13
CA CYS A 163 -1.12 2.24 3.09
C CYS A 163 -1.45 2.61 1.64
N TRP A 164 -2.73 2.86 1.33
CA TRP A 164 -3.17 3.36 0.04
C TRP A 164 -3.41 4.86 0.10
N ILE A 165 -2.81 5.66 -0.78
CA ILE A 165 -2.86 7.12 -0.78
C ILE A 165 -3.49 7.61 -2.08
N GLY A 166 -4.58 8.38 -1.99
CA GLY A 166 -5.23 9.01 -3.14
C GLY A 166 -4.43 10.20 -3.66
N LEU A 167 -4.11 10.22 -4.95
CA LEU A 167 -3.56 11.39 -5.63
C LEU A 167 -4.65 12.25 -6.28
N ASP A 168 -5.85 11.74 -6.35
CA ASP A 168 -7.08 12.43 -6.75
C ASP A 168 -8.14 12.21 -5.66
N ASP A 169 -9.20 13.02 -5.63
CA ASP A 169 -10.39 12.71 -4.84
C ASP A 169 -10.98 11.39 -5.33
N VAL A 170 -11.32 10.50 -4.41
CA VAL A 170 -11.86 9.18 -4.73
C VAL A 170 -13.25 9.00 -4.12
N ASP A 171 -14.16 8.51 -4.95
CA ASP A 171 -15.53 8.22 -4.60
C ASP A 171 -16.05 6.99 -5.36
N ARG A 172 -17.33 6.67 -5.16
CA ARG A 172 -17.98 5.50 -5.79
C ARG A 172 -18.02 5.58 -7.30
N GLU A 173 -18.08 6.79 -7.87
CA GLU A 173 -18.21 6.97 -9.31
C GLU A 173 -16.88 6.76 -10.02
N ASN A 174 -15.76 7.19 -9.40
CA ASN A 174 -14.43 7.02 -10.00
C ASN A 174 -13.69 5.76 -9.54
N GLY A 175 -14.38 4.85 -8.84
CA GLY A 175 -13.88 3.53 -8.48
C GLY A 175 -13.03 3.52 -7.22
N CYS A 176 -13.51 4.13 -6.12
CA CYS A 176 -12.89 3.99 -4.81
C CYS A 176 -12.78 2.52 -4.39
N MET A 177 -11.92 2.24 -3.44
CA MET A 177 -11.88 0.92 -2.82
C MET A 177 -13.14 0.66 -2.00
N TYR A 178 -13.46 -0.61 -1.84
CA TYR A 178 -14.44 -1.11 -0.90
C TYR A 178 -13.76 -2.07 0.06
N TYR A 179 -14.15 -2.00 1.33
CA TYR A 179 -13.68 -2.88 2.39
C TYR A 179 -14.84 -3.70 2.96
N ILE A 180 -14.54 -4.93 3.37
CA ILE A 180 -15.45 -5.73 4.18
C ILE A 180 -14.94 -5.64 5.62
N PRO A 181 -15.58 -4.82 6.48
CA PRO A 181 -15.16 -4.66 7.87
C PRO A 181 -15.05 -5.99 8.59
N LYS A 182 -13.98 -6.19 9.37
CA LYS A 182 -13.70 -7.40 10.17
C LYS A 182 -13.29 -8.64 9.36
N SER A 183 -13.28 -8.60 8.03
CA SER A 183 -12.89 -9.76 7.21
C SER A 183 -11.44 -10.21 7.42
N HIS A 184 -10.58 -9.36 7.98
CA HIS A 184 -9.23 -9.76 8.40
C HIS A 184 -9.23 -10.87 9.47
N LYS A 185 -10.38 -11.13 10.13
CA LYS A 185 -10.59 -12.21 11.11
C LYS A 185 -11.04 -13.52 10.47
N TRP A 186 -11.31 -13.55 9.17
CA TRP A 186 -11.73 -14.78 8.46
C TRP A 186 -10.61 -15.78 8.26
N GLY A 187 -9.35 -15.37 8.46
CA GLY A 187 -8.17 -16.12 8.06
C GLY A 187 -7.81 -15.88 6.58
N LEU A 188 -6.78 -16.57 6.12
CA LEU A 188 -6.34 -16.47 4.74
C LEU A 188 -7.26 -17.32 3.84
N LEU A 189 -7.81 -16.67 2.83
CA LEU A 189 -8.58 -17.31 1.76
C LEU A 189 -7.66 -17.67 0.58
N GLU A 190 -8.17 -18.52 -0.31
CA GLU A 190 -7.49 -18.83 -1.57
C GLU A 190 -7.29 -17.57 -2.43
N LYS A 191 -6.17 -17.53 -3.12
CA LYS A 191 -5.84 -16.46 -4.06
C LYS A 191 -6.80 -16.44 -5.24
N GLU A 192 -7.31 -15.25 -5.58
CA GLU A 192 -8.16 -15.00 -6.74
C GLU A 192 -7.41 -14.22 -7.83
N SER A 193 -7.95 -14.23 -9.05
CA SER A 193 -7.50 -13.31 -10.10
C SER A 193 -7.94 -11.87 -9.74
N LEU A 194 -7.05 -10.91 -9.91
CA LEU A 194 -7.37 -9.48 -9.70
C LEU A 194 -8.19 -8.88 -10.83
N THR A 195 -8.19 -9.53 -11.99
CA THR A 195 -8.96 -9.15 -13.16
C THR A 195 -10.13 -10.10 -13.33
N GLY A 196 -11.27 -9.62 -13.82
CA GLY A 196 -12.44 -10.43 -14.09
C GLY A 196 -13.65 -10.11 -13.22
N ASP A 197 -14.42 -11.14 -12.85
CA ASP A 197 -15.68 -10.97 -12.13
C ASP A 197 -15.45 -10.53 -10.67
N MET A 198 -15.93 -9.32 -10.36
CA MET A 198 -15.89 -8.78 -9.01
C MET A 198 -16.59 -9.65 -7.96
N ASP A 199 -17.62 -10.37 -8.34
CA ASP A 199 -18.45 -11.14 -7.41
C ASP A 199 -18.06 -12.64 -7.34
N ALA A 200 -17.09 -13.09 -8.12
CA ALA A 200 -16.63 -14.49 -8.14
C ALA A 200 -16.26 -15.03 -6.75
N ILE A 201 -15.64 -14.22 -5.90
CA ILE A 201 -15.28 -14.59 -4.53
C ILE A 201 -16.51 -15.03 -3.71
N ARG A 202 -17.71 -14.49 -4.00
CA ARG A 202 -18.92 -14.75 -3.22
C ARG A 202 -19.29 -16.24 -3.15
N GLU A 203 -19.00 -16.99 -4.21
CA GLU A 203 -19.26 -18.42 -4.25
C GLU A 203 -18.40 -19.25 -3.30
N LYS A 204 -17.28 -18.67 -2.84
CA LYS A 204 -16.31 -19.31 -1.94
C LYS A 204 -16.51 -18.91 -0.48
N LEU A 205 -17.40 -17.95 -0.20
CA LEU A 205 -17.66 -17.45 1.15
C LEU A 205 -18.69 -18.33 1.87
N THR A 206 -18.53 -18.46 3.19
CA THR A 206 -19.56 -19.04 4.06
C THR A 206 -20.79 -18.12 4.14
N THR A 207 -21.91 -18.64 4.67
CA THR A 207 -23.14 -17.84 4.85
C THR A 207 -22.90 -16.58 5.70
N GLU A 208 -22.10 -16.70 6.77
CA GLU A 208 -21.76 -15.59 7.63
C GLU A 208 -20.88 -14.56 6.91
N GLN A 209 -19.88 -15.02 6.15
CA GLN A 209 -19.02 -14.16 5.35
C GLN A 209 -19.77 -13.45 4.23
N VAL A 210 -20.78 -14.09 3.62
CA VAL A 210 -21.67 -13.45 2.64
C VAL A 210 -22.45 -12.31 3.27
N ALA A 211 -22.96 -12.49 4.50
CA ALA A 211 -23.66 -11.42 5.21
C ALA A 211 -22.73 -10.21 5.48
N ASP A 212 -21.47 -10.45 5.86
CA ASP A 212 -20.48 -9.39 6.01
C ASP A 212 -20.15 -8.74 4.65
N PHE A 213 -20.00 -9.53 3.59
CA PHE A 213 -19.74 -9.06 2.23
C PHE A 213 -20.85 -8.11 1.73
N ASP A 214 -22.12 -8.39 2.04
CA ASP A 214 -23.24 -7.53 1.67
C ASP A 214 -23.23 -6.18 2.42
N ASN A 215 -22.51 -6.10 3.54
CA ASN A 215 -22.26 -4.89 4.33
C ASN A 215 -20.94 -4.18 4.01
N LYS A 216 -20.36 -4.43 2.81
CA LYS A 216 -19.15 -3.74 2.36
C LYS A 216 -19.32 -2.23 2.35
N ILE A 217 -18.26 -1.52 2.66
CA ILE A 217 -18.25 -0.07 2.72
C ILE A 217 -17.37 0.55 1.64
N PRO A 218 -17.76 1.68 1.03
CA PRO A 218 -16.91 2.45 0.15
C PRO A 218 -15.89 3.26 0.96
N VAL A 219 -14.68 3.39 0.44
CA VAL A 219 -13.58 4.17 1.02
C VAL A 219 -13.42 5.44 0.20
N GLU A 220 -14.30 6.41 0.47
CA GLU A 220 -14.28 7.71 -0.17
C GLU A 220 -13.31 8.63 0.58
N MET A 221 -12.42 9.33 -0.12
CA MET A 221 -11.36 10.16 0.46
C MET A 221 -11.03 11.35 -0.44
N ASN A 222 -10.56 12.43 0.16
CA ASN A 222 -9.99 13.55 -0.60
C ASN A 222 -8.57 13.23 -1.07
N ALA A 223 -8.11 13.93 -2.09
CA ALA A 223 -6.72 13.84 -2.54
C ALA A 223 -5.74 14.13 -1.39
N GLY A 224 -4.72 13.29 -1.27
CA GLY A 224 -3.71 13.35 -0.19
C GLY A 224 -4.12 12.65 1.10
N GLU A 225 -5.34 12.14 1.21
CA GLU A 225 -5.72 11.25 2.29
C GLU A 225 -5.35 9.80 1.97
N ALA A 226 -5.14 9.02 3.02
CA ALA A 226 -4.80 7.61 2.95
C ALA A 226 -5.82 6.74 3.67
N SER A 227 -5.85 5.48 3.23
CA SER A 227 -6.40 4.38 4.00
C SER A 227 -5.30 3.38 4.35
N PHE A 228 -5.39 2.83 5.55
CA PHE A 228 -4.54 1.73 6.02
C PHE A 228 -5.39 0.48 6.17
N HIS A 229 -4.89 -0.66 5.73
CA HIS A 229 -5.61 -1.92 5.91
C HIS A 229 -4.69 -3.10 6.24
N HIS A 230 -5.27 -4.02 6.98
CA HIS A 230 -4.65 -5.28 7.37
C HIS A 230 -4.49 -6.19 6.14
N PRO A 231 -3.39 -6.96 6.00
CA PRO A 231 -3.11 -7.78 4.81
C PRO A 231 -4.14 -8.89 4.54
N LEU A 232 -4.96 -9.24 5.52
CA LEU A 232 -6.11 -10.15 5.37
C LEU A 232 -7.46 -9.43 5.23
N LEU A 233 -7.49 -8.10 5.14
CA LEU A 233 -8.76 -7.41 4.90
C LEU A 233 -9.21 -7.69 3.47
N MET A 234 -10.42 -8.22 3.31
CA MET A 234 -11.04 -8.41 1.99
C MET A 234 -11.39 -7.05 1.41
N HIS A 235 -10.85 -6.76 0.24
CA HIS A 235 -11.06 -5.49 -0.44
C HIS A 235 -11.02 -5.64 -1.97
N GLY A 236 -11.52 -4.61 -2.66
CA GLY A 236 -11.54 -4.54 -4.10
C GLY A 236 -11.99 -3.15 -4.56
N SER A 237 -12.01 -2.90 -5.86
CA SER A 237 -12.50 -1.64 -6.41
C SER A 237 -13.24 -1.86 -7.72
N TYR A 238 -14.42 -1.25 -7.81
CA TYR A 238 -15.22 -1.27 -9.03
C TYR A 238 -14.63 -0.39 -10.12
N GLU A 239 -15.24 -0.42 -11.29
CA GLU A 239 -14.86 0.38 -12.45
C GLU A 239 -14.91 1.89 -12.17
N ASN A 240 -14.07 2.65 -12.88
CA ASN A 240 -14.22 4.09 -12.98
C ASN A 240 -15.21 4.44 -14.09
N ARG A 241 -16.39 4.86 -13.73
CA ARG A 241 -17.47 5.29 -14.65
C ARG A 241 -17.59 6.81 -14.80
N SER A 242 -16.80 7.55 -14.03
CA SER A 242 -16.81 9.01 -14.02
C SER A 242 -15.98 9.63 -15.15
N ASP A 243 -16.12 10.94 -15.32
CA ASP A 243 -15.29 11.74 -16.24
C ASP A 243 -13.92 12.12 -15.64
N ARG A 244 -13.62 11.62 -14.42
CA ARG A 244 -12.40 11.91 -13.68
C ARG A 244 -11.50 10.68 -13.66
N LYS A 245 -10.19 10.87 -13.78
CA LYS A 245 -9.22 9.81 -13.49
C LYS A 245 -9.15 9.52 -11.99
N ARG A 246 -8.71 8.34 -11.62
CA ARG A 246 -8.44 7.94 -10.24
C ARG A 246 -7.04 7.37 -10.16
N ARG A 247 -6.13 8.13 -9.55
CA ARG A 247 -4.73 7.75 -9.36
C ARG A 247 -4.47 7.54 -7.87
N GLY A 248 -3.66 6.55 -7.55
CA GLY A 248 -3.22 6.29 -6.20
C GLY A 248 -1.86 5.62 -6.18
N THR A 249 -1.19 5.75 -5.06
CA THR A 249 0.03 5.01 -4.74
C THR A 249 -0.17 4.23 -3.45
N LEU A 250 0.46 3.06 -3.37
CA LEU A 250 0.45 2.22 -2.18
C LEU A 250 1.86 2.09 -1.65
N ILE A 251 1.96 2.02 -0.31
CA ILE A 251 3.18 1.64 0.39
C ILE A 251 2.86 0.41 1.22
N ASN A 252 3.46 -0.71 0.86
CA ASN A 252 3.33 -1.96 1.58
C ASN A 252 4.56 -2.13 2.46
N VAL A 253 4.34 -2.40 3.74
CA VAL A 253 5.41 -2.56 4.73
C VAL A 253 5.22 -3.83 5.54
N PHE A 254 6.30 -4.29 6.17
CA PHE A 254 6.27 -5.40 7.13
C PHE A 254 7.16 -5.10 8.35
N ILE A 255 6.84 -5.73 9.48
CA ILE A 255 7.64 -5.62 10.71
C ILE A 255 9.07 -6.12 10.48
N ASP A 256 10.05 -5.38 11.04
CA ASP A 256 11.46 -5.75 10.98
C ASP A 256 11.74 -7.03 11.79
N GLY A 257 11.48 -8.15 11.19
CA GLY A 257 11.53 -9.50 11.79
C GLY A 257 10.89 -10.55 10.89
N VAL A 258 10.22 -10.10 9.82
CA VAL A 258 9.67 -10.99 8.79
C VAL A 258 10.83 -11.66 8.04
N ASN A 259 10.67 -12.96 7.79
CA ASN A 259 11.63 -13.80 7.06
C ASN A 259 11.07 -14.20 5.70
N SER A 260 11.96 -14.50 4.78
CA SER A 260 11.59 -15.13 3.52
C SER A 260 11.09 -16.55 3.75
N ASN A 261 9.96 -16.88 3.13
CA ASN A 261 9.42 -18.23 3.03
C ASN A 261 9.45 -18.72 1.56
N ARG A 262 10.23 -18.05 0.71
CA ARG A 262 10.35 -18.34 -0.70
C ARG A 262 11.15 -19.61 -0.92
N ASP A 263 10.62 -20.55 -1.72
CA ASP A 263 11.37 -21.71 -2.14
C ASP A 263 12.44 -21.33 -3.18
N ASN A 264 13.56 -22.04 -3.19
CA ASN A 264 14.68 -21.73 -4.09
C ASN A 264 14.34 -21.88 -5.57
N ASP A 265 13.29 -22.67 -5.89
CA ASP A 265 12.76 -22.84 -7.24
C ASP A 265 11.62 -21.85 -7.59
N GLY A 266 11.27 -20.94 -6.65
CA GLY A 266 10.20 -19.97 -6.83
C GLY A 266 8.78 -20.55 -6.78
N SER A 267 8.61 -21.84 -6.53
CA SER A 267 7.33 -22.55 -6.65
C SER A 267 6.22 -22.04 -5.73
N ASN A 268 6.56 -21.44 -4.59
CA ASN A 268 5.60 -20.88 -3.65
C ASN A 268 5.56 -19.34 -3.66
N ALA A 269 6.14 -18.71 -4.65
CA ALA A 269 6.25 -17.26 -4.74
C ALA A 269 5.91 -16.72 -6.15
N PRO A 270 4.72 -17.01 -6.70
CA PRO A 270 4.32 -16.46 -8.01
C PRO A 270 4.39 -14.94 -8.01
N GLY A 271 5.07 -14.37 -9.00
CA GLY A 271 5.30 -12.93 -9.09
C GLY A 271 6.45 -12.39 -8.23
N ALA A 272 7.09 -13.23 -7.40
CA ALA A 272 8.22 -12.79 -6.59
C ALA A 272 9.56 -12.78 -7.36
N ASP A 273 9.59 -13.28 -8.59
CA ASP A 273 10.81 -13.39 -9.40
C ASP A 273 11.42 -12.04 -9.75
N ASN A 274 10.60 -11.01 -9.81
CA ASN A 274 11.02 -9.64 -10.08
C ASN A 274 11.55 -8.92 -8.84
N TYR A 275 11.34 -9.47 -7.64
CA TYR A 275 11.85 -8.90 -6.39
C TYR A 275 13.23 -9.46 -6.05
N PRO A 276 14.08 -8.67 -5.37
CA PRO A 276 15.36 -9.15 -4.87
C PRO A 276 15.19 -10.40 -4.01
N SER A 277 15.91 -11.47 -4.36
CA SER A 277 15.78 -12.74 -3.67
C SER A 277 16.42 -12.68 -2.28
N VAL A 278 15.68 -13.15 -1.28
CA VAL A 278 16.19 -13.45 0.05
C VAL A 278 16.01 -14.95 0.29
N PRO A 279 17.05 -15.68 0.68
CA PRO A 279 16.97 -17.12 0.92
C PRO A 279 15.91 -17.48 1.98
N ARG A 280 15.28 -18.65 1.82
CA ARG A 280 14.26 -19.16 2.76
C ARG A 280 14.79 -19.21 4.18
N GLY A 281 14.02 -18.65 5.13
CA GLY A 281 14.35 -18.59 6.54
C GLY A 281 15.24 -17.42 6.93
N GLU A 282 15.81 -16.69 5.97
CA GLU A 282 16.57 -15.49 6.24
C GLU A 282 15.64 -14.28 6.41
N LYS A 283 16.08 -13.32 7.24
CA LYS A 283 15.37 -12.09 7.51
C LYS A 283 15.30 -11.24 6.24
N MET A 284 14.09 -10.78 5.91
CA MET A 284 13.87 -9.81 4.84
C MET A 284 14.60 -8.50 5.16
N GLY A 285 15.49 -8.05 4.27
CA GLY A 285 16.31 -6.85 4.48
C GLY A 285 17.18 -6.51 3.28
N GLY A 286 18.16 -5.62 3.50
CA GLY A 286 19.02 -5.10 2.43
C GLY A 286 18.47 -3.83 1.80
N SER A 287 19.14 -3.33 0.75
CA SER A 287 18.84 -2.04 0.12
C SER A 287 17.42 -1.95 -0.42
N TYR A 288 16.90 -3.04 -0.97
CA TYR A 288 15.56 -3.07 -1.57
C TYR A 288 14.42 -3.37 -0.58
N TYR A 289 14.74 -3.60 0.69
CA TYR A 289 13.79 -3.67 1.81
C TYR A 289 14.29 -2.74 2.93
N PRO A 290 14.40 -1.42 2.65
CA PRO A 290 14.99 -0.48 3.60
C PRO A 290 14.23 -0.44 4.91
N LEU A 291 14.95 -0.27 6.00
CA LEU A 291 14.37 -0.01 7.31
C LEU A 291 13.86 1.43 7.32
N LEU A 292 12.53 1.60 7.28
CA LEU A 292 11.90 2.92 7.27
C LEU A 292 11.80 3.50 8.69
N VAL A 293 11.52 2.67 9.67
CA VAL A 293 11.47 3.03 11.08
C VAL A 293 12.27 2.05 11.93
N ASP A 294 13.24 2.57 12.65
CA ASP A 294 13.83 1.95 13.84
C ASP A 294 13.12 2.54 15.06
N ALA A 295 12.24 1.76 15.70
CA ALA A 295 11.39 2.24 16.79
C ALA A 295 12.18 2.86 17.97
N GLU A 296 13.41 2.38 18.20
CA GLU A 296 14.25 2.87 19.30
C GLU A 296 14.97 4.18 18.94
N LYS A 297 15.19 4.46 17.65
CA LYS A 297 15.91 5.64 17.19
C LYS A 297 14.98 6.69 16.61
N THR A 298 14.10 6.31 15.68
CA THR A 298 13.25 7.24 14.93
C THR A 298 12.33 8.03 15.86
N PHE A 299 11.74 7.36 16.85
CA PHE A 299 10.80 7.97 17.78
C PHE A 299 11.32 8.06 19.22
N ALA A 300 12.63 8.01 19.43
CA ALA A 300 13.25 7.96 20.77
C ALA A 300 12.73 9.04 21.74
N GLN A 301 12.48 10.26 21.24
CA GLN A 301 12.03 11.40 22.06
C GLN A 301 10.53 11.39 22.38
N ILE A 302 9.70 10.68 21.59
CA ILE A 302 8.24 10.70 21.71
C ILE A 302 7.63 9.31 21.95
N LYS A 303 8.43 8.24 21.93
CA LYS A 303 7.96 6.85 22.02
C LYS A 303 7.00 6.62 23.19
N GLY A 304 7.29 7.18 24.36
CA GLY A 304 6.44 7.05 25.55
C GLY A 304 5.14 7.86 25.50
N LYS A 305 4.99 8.76 24.53
CA LYS A 305 3.79 9.58 24.30
C LYS A 305 2.98 9.13 23.07
N LEU A 306 3.52 8.21 22.29
CA LEU A 306 2.92 7.75 21.02
C LEU A 306 2.27 6.38 21.23
N PRO A 307 0.93 6.31 21.45
CA PRO A 307 0.23 5.05 21.63
C PRO A 307 0.28 4.22 20.34
N THR A 308 0.28 2.91 20.49
CA THR A 308 0.29 1.95 19.37
C THR A 308 -0.91 1.00 19.46
N ILE A 309 -1.11 0.19 18.42
CA ILE A 309 -2.13 -0.86 18.37
C ILE A 309 -2.00 -1.87 19.55
N LYS A 310 -0.83 -1.97 20.17
CA LYS A 310 -0.55 -2.85 21.30
C LYS A 310 -1.09 -2.30 22.63
N ASP A 311 -1.35 -1.00 22.68
CA ASP A 311 -1.78 -0.29 23.89
C ASP A 311 -3.31 -0.19 24.00
N VAL A 312 -4.07 -0.59 22.98
CA VAL A 312 -5.53 -0.50 22.88
C VAL A 312 -6.23 -1.84 22.80
#